data_71f6c7f44d543102328ef47de1b58165
#
_entry.id   71f6c7f44d543102328ef47de1b58165
#
_cell.length_a   1.000
_cell.length_b   1.000
_cell.length_c   1.000
_cell.angle_alpha   90.00
_cell.angle_beta   90.00
_cell.angle_gamma   90.00
#
_symmetry.space_group_name_H-M   'P 1'
#
loop_
_entity.id
_entity.type
_entity.pdbx_description
1 polymer ?
#
loop_
_entity_poly.entity_id
_entity_poly.type
_entity_poly.pdbx_seq_one_letter_code
_entity_poly.pdbx_strand_id
1 'polypeptide(L)'
;MTFFLLFIIVIDVGHFDSKYVIQKRSDFLQKAKLCVRRIVERRIFTSGKDEIGLIVLGSDKTQNPLDYPNVSVEFPLALPTWQMISFVEKALHESEIKTDWIDGVVVGMQVLKDELDFFRIICCFMGALKEIKDLESVLMTTDGLMLTRQLVALQRAGLDGLNISLDTLQSQRYNQITRRKGWERVMVGIDLALQLEYDPVKINCVVMRGFNEDEVCSFVELTKEKNVDVRFIEYMPFSGNKWNDGKMVSFSEMVQIIRKQWPNFDPLPNGPNDTSKAYHVPGFKGRVGFITSMSEHFCGTCNRLQITADGNLEVCLFGYSEISLRDAIRSKCSEDDLLAMIGAAVRRKKKQHGGMLNLSKMKNRPMILIGG
;
A
#
# COMPACT_ATOMS: atom_id res chain seq x y z
N MET A 1 -7.21 -17.61 14.73
CA MET A 1 -6.32 -16.81 13.86
C MET A 1 -5.00 -17.55 13.69
N THR A 2 -4.70 -18.06 12.51
CA THR A 2 -3.43 -18.76 12.28
C THR A 2 -2.48 -17.75 11.67
N PHE A 3 -1.60 -17.16 12.50
CA PHE A 3 -0.53 -16.31 12.03
C PHE A 3 0.47 -17.17 11.25
N PHE A 4 0.77 -16.78 10.02
CA PHE A 4 1.91 -17.31 9.28
C PHE A 4 3.14 -16.52 9.69
N LEU A 5 4.19 -17.22 10.08
CA LEU A 5 5.46 -16.63 10.40
C LEU A 5 6.43 -16.89 9.25
N LEU A 6 7.10 -15.83 8.81
CA LEU A 6 8.18 -15.92 7.83
C LEU A 6 9.50 -15.76 8.58
N PHE A 7 10.41 -16.69 8.36
CA PHE A 7 11.72 -16.70 9.01
C PHE A 7 12.82 -16.74 7.97
N ILE A 8 13.78 -15.86 8.09
CA ILE A 8 15.07 -16.04 7.45
C ILE A 8 16.07 -16.46 8.53
N ILE A 9 16.69 -17.58 8.31
CA ILE A 9 17.79 -18.07 9.14
C ILE A 9 19.09 -17.75 8.41
N VAL A 10 19.94 -16.94 9.02
CA VAL A 10 21.27 -16.63 8.51
C VAL A 10 22.28 -17.40 9.34
N ILE A 11 23.07 -18.24 8.68
CA ILE A 11 24.13 -19.03 9.33
C ILE A 11 25.46 -18.53 8.82
N ASP A 12 26.29 -18.04 9.74
CA ASP A 12 27.64 -17.65 9.44
C ASP A 12 28.57 -18.85 9.64
N VAL A 13 29.20 -19.30 8.58
CA VAL A 13 30.24 -20.36 8.59
C VAL A 13 31.64 -19.81 8.37
N GLY A 14 31.75 -18.49 8.18
CA GLY A 14 32.99 -17.78 7.86
C GLY A 14 33.96 -17.57 9.03
N HIS A 15 35.07 -16.88 8.77
CA HIS A 15 36.15 -16.64 9.71
C HIS A 15 36.00 -15.33 10.46
N PHE A 16 36.05 -15.36 11.80
CA PHE A 16 36.14 -14.18 12.65
C PHE A 16 37.56 -13.93 13.12
N ASP A 17 38.11 -12.76 12.88
CA ASP A 17 39.43 -12.33 13.36
C ASP A 17 39.40 -12.05 14.88
N SER A 18 39.25 -13.09 15.70
CA SER A 18 39.42 -12.91 17.15
C SER A 18 40.28 -14.03 17.71
N LYS A 19 41.39 -13.67 18.29
CA LYS A 19 42.38 -14.56 18.93
C LYS A 19 41.79 -15.46 20.04
N TYR A 20 40.55 -15.24 20.44
CA TYR A 20 39.87 -15.94 21.53
C TYR A 20 38.93 -17.10 21.06
N VAL A 21 38.83 -17.38 19.76
CA VAL A 21 37.74 -18.20 19.23
C VAL A 21 38.16 -19.56 18.63
N ILE A 22 39.44 -19.80 18.43
CA ILE A 22 39.92 -20.99 17.66
C ILE A 22 39.47 -22.32 18.26
N GLN A 23 39.30 -22.45 19.55
CA GLN A 23 38.88 -23.73 20.20
C GLN A 23 37.35 -23.92 20.35
N LYS A 24 36.55 -22.89 20.04
CA LYS A 24 35.07 -22.92 20.21
C LYS A 24 34.30 -22.96 18.90
N ARG A 25 34.96 -22.98 17.76
CA ARG A 25 34.34 -22.81 16.44
C ARG A 25 33.50 -24.01 16.01
N SER A 26 34.08 -25.20 16.07
CA SER A 26 33.35 -26.45 15.74
C SER A 26 32.14 -26.66 16.65
N ASP A 27 32.29 -26.30 17.94
CA ASP A 27 31.19 -26.39 18.92
C ASP A 27 30.07 -25.36 18.59
N PHE A 28 30.43 -24.16 18.13
CA PHE A 28 29.46 -23.17 17.72
C PHE A 28 28.65 -23.63 16.49
N LEU A 29 29.32 -24.09 15.43
CA LEU A 29 28.66 -24.55 14.22
C LEU A 29 27.75 -25.78 14.52
N GLN A 30 28.19 -26.71 15.36
CA GLN A 30 27.37 -27.84 15.78
C GLN A 30 26.12 -27.39 16.55
N LYS A 31 26.25 -26.43 17.44
CA LYS A 31 25.11 -25.84 18.16
C LYS A 31 24.17 -25.07 17.21
N ALA A 32 24.70 -24.32 16.25
CA ALA A 32 23.91 -23.64 15.24
C ALA A 32 23.11 -24.64 14.39
N LYS A 33 23.76 -25.70 13.88
CA LYS A 33 23.09 -26.79 13.15
C LYS A 33 21.95 -27.40 13.98
N LEU A 34 22.20 -27.71 15.26
CA LEU A 34 21.19 -28.27 16.15
C LEU A 34 19.99 -27.29 16.35
N CYS A 35 20.26 -25.98 16.50
CA CYS A 35 19.20 -24.96 16.63
C CYS A 35 18.36 -24.89 15.36
N VAL A 36 19.00 -24.80 14.19
CA VAL A 36 18.29 -24.74 12.91
C VAL A 36 17.46 -26.00 12.69
N ARG A 37 18.03 -27.17 12.92
CA ARG A 37 17.31 -28.44 12.85
C ARG A 37 16.05 -28.41 13.71
N ARG A 38 16.15 -28.03 14.99
CA ARG A 38 15.01 -27.98 15.91
C ARG A 38 13.94 -26.97 15.45
N ILE A 39 14.35 -25.81 14.91
CA ILE A 39 13.43 -24.82 14.38
C ILE A 39 12.66 -25.42 13.20
N VAL A 40 13.36 -25.99 12.22
CA VAL A 40 12.77 -26.57 11.01
C VAL A 40 11.88 -27.76 11.34
N GLU A 41 12.36 -28.72 12.17
CA GLU A 41 11.57 -29.88 12.63
C GLU A 41 10.27 -29.42 13.30
N ARG A 42 10.36 -28.48 14.24
CA ARG A 42 9.19 -27.99 14.93
C ARG A 42 8.17 -27.41 13.96
N ARG A 43 8.61 -26.72 12.91
CA ARG A 43 7.72 -26.12 11.92
C ARG A 43 7.13 -27.13 10.94
N ILE A 44 7.87 -28.18 10.59
CA ILE A 44 7.32 -29.31 9.81
C ILE A 44 6.14 -29.93 10.54
N PHE A 45 6.23 -30.06 11.88
CA PHE A 45 5.23 -30.80 12.67
C PHE A 45 4.09 -29.94 13.23
N THR A 46 4.22 -28.59 13.28
CA THR A 46 3.24 -27.79 14.04
C THR A 46 2.10 -27.19 13.25
N SER A 47 2.25 -26.67 12.06
CA SER A 47 1.10 -26.00 11.45
C SER A 47 1.08 -25.90 9.93
N GLY A 48 2.10 -26.33 9.26
CA GLY A 48 2.12 -26.45 7.79
C GLY A 48 2.00 -25.16 6.99
N LYS A 49 2.20 -23.99 7.62
CA LYS A 49 2.00 -22.71 6.93
C LYS A 49 3.13 -21.70 7.10
N ASP A 50 4.03 -21.91 8.08
CA ASP A 50 5.20 -21.04 8.26
C ASP A 50 6.24 -21.31 7.18
N GLU A 51 6.83 -20.27 6.61
CA GLU A 51 7.87 -20.41 5.60
C GLU A 51 9.23 -20.06 6.19
N ILE A 52 10.25 -20.80 5.79
CA ILE A 52 11.63 -20.64 6.24
C ILE A 52 12.52 -20.45 5.02
N GLY A 53 13.38 -19.44 5.05
CA GLY A 53 14.51 -19.27 4.13
C GLY A 53 15.82 -19.49 4.84
N LEU A 54 16.84 -19.99 4.14
CA LEU A 54 18.16 -20.25 4.68
C LEU A 54 19.23 -19.55 3.87
N ILE A 55 20.03 -18.71 4.54
CA ILE A 55 21.15 -17.98 3.96
C ILE A 55 22.43 -18.43 4.67
N VAL A 56 23.46 -18.66 3.89
CA VAL A 56 24.79 -19.03 4.39
C VAL A 56 25.78 -17.90 4.10
N LEU A 57 26.44 -17.41 5.14
CA LEU A 57 27.56 -16.47 5.08
C LEU A 57 28.89 -17.25 5.12
N GLY A 58 29.89 -16.77 4.39
CA GLY A 58 31.17 -17.47 4.25
C GLY A 58 31.08 -18.65 3.30
N SER A 59 30.05 -18.69 2.46
CA SER A 59 29.91 -19.65 1.37
C SER A 59 31.01 -19.44 0.32
N ASP A 60 31.48 -20.52 -0.29
CA ASP A 60 32.32 -20.48 -1.50
C ASP A 60 31.54 -20.00 -2.74
N LYS A 61 30.22 -19.87 -2.63
CA LYS A 61 29.33 -19.40 -3.68
C LYS A 61 28.84 -18.00 -3.37
N THR A 62 28.67 -17.22 -4.44
CA THR A 62 27.92 -15.96 -4.41
C THR A 62 26.62 -16.18 -5.15
N GLN A 63 25.51 -16.35 -4.41
CA GLN A 63 24.18 -16.62 -4.97
C GLN A 63 23.12 -15.90 -4.13
N ASN A 64 22.97 -14.60 -4.37
CA ASN A 64 22.00 -13.77 -3.66
C ASN A 64 21.54 -12.59 -4.54
N PRO A 65 20.39 -11.96 -4.26
CA PRO A 65 19.81 -10.90 -5.10
C PRO A 65 20.59 -9.59 -5.12
N LEU A 66 21.58 -9.42 -4.26
CA LEU A 66 22.41 -8.19 -4.15
C LEU A 66 23.85 -8.39 -4.62
N ASP A 67 24.20 -9.58 -5.11
CA ASP A 67 25.55 -9.97 -5.53
C ASP A 67 26.64 -9.74 -4.46
N TYR A 68 26.27 -9.78 -3.17
CA TYR A 68 27.25 -9.71 -2.09
C TYR A 68 28.13 -10.96 -2.09
N PRO A 69 29.47 -10.79 -2.10
CA PRO A 69 30.40 -11.89 -2.20
C PRO A 69 30.28 -12.83 -0.99
N ASN A 70 30.40 -14.13 -1.26
CA ASN A 70 30.40 -15.18 -0.24
C ASN A 70 29.11 -15.26 0.61
N VAL A 71 28.01 -14.78 0.07
CA VAL A 71 26.65 -14.94 0.61
C VAL A 71 25.85 -15.78 -0.35
N SER A 72 25.24 -16.86 0.14
CA SER A 72 24.39 -17.76 -0.67
C SER A 72 23.01 -17.95 -0.04
N VAL A 73 21.96 -17.72 -0.83
CA VAL A 73 20.59 -18.09 -0.50
C VAL A 73 20.41 -19.56 -0.88
N GLU A 74 20.60 -20.47 0.06
CA GLU A 74 20.53 -21.91 -0.19
C GLU A 74 19.09 -22.42 -0.30
N PHE A 75 18.20 -21.80 0.47
CA PHE A 75 16.77 -22.05 0.36
C PHE A 75 16.02 -20.71 0.36
N PRO A 76 15.26 -20.39 -0.70
CA PRO A 76 14.32 -19.27 -0.67
C PRO A 76 13.22 -19.54 0.35
N LEU A 77 12.44 -18.53 0.68
CA LEU A 77 11.28 -18.69 1.56
C LEU A 77 10.31 -19.71 0.98
N ALA A 78 10.13 -20.79 1.70
CA ALA A 78 9.23 -21.90 1.35
C ALA A 78 8.79 -22.65 2.60
N LEU A 79 7.78 -23.50 2.45
CA LEU A 79 7.43 -24.44 3.52
C LEU A 79 8.64 -25.27 3.92
N PRO A 80 8.88 -25.45 5.22
CA PRO A 80 10.05 -26.19 5.71
C PRO A 80 10.03 -27.65 5.24
N THR A 81 11.19 -28.13 4.81
CA THR A 81 11.34 -29.49 4.26
C THR A 81 12.47 -30.26 4.95
N TRP A 82 12.42 -31.58 4.86
CA TRP A 82 13.50 -32.43 5.28
C TRP A 82 14.81 -32.20 4.52
N GLN A 83 14.74 -31.65 3.31
CA GLN A 83 15.92 -31.29 2.53
C GLN A 83 16.71 -30.18 3.21
N MET A 84 16.04 -29.18 3.83
CA MET A 84 16.70 -28.14 4.61
C MET A 84 17.51 -28.73 5.76
N ILE A 85 16.94 -29.67 6.49
CA ILE A 85 17.63 -30.35 7.60
C ILE A 85 18.84 -31.12 7.07
N SER A 86 18.65 -31.89 6.00
CA SER A 86 19.75 -32.69 5.38
C SER A 86 20.89 -31.79 4.91
N PHE A 87 20.58 -30.62 4.33
CA PHE A 87 21.57 -29.65 3.92
C PHE A 87 22.35 -29.10 5.13
N VAL A 88 21.66 -28.65 6.16
CA VAL A 88 22.28 -28.11 7.39
C VAL A 88 23.20 -29.13 8.05
N GLU A 89 22.79 -30.39 8.11
CA GLU A 89 23.58 -31.43 8.72
C GLU A 89 24.81 -31.84 7.89
N LYS A 90 24.65 -32.01 6.59
CA LYS A 90 25.65 -32.66 5.73
C LYS A 90 26.48 -31.67 4.88
N ALA A 91 25.91 -30.55 4.46
CA ALA A 91 26.52 -29.62 3.52
C ALA A 91 27.20 -28.42 4.18
N LEU A 92 26.78 -28.02 5.38
CA LEU A 92 27.39 -26.90 6.07
C LEU A 92 28.71 -27.31 6.74
N HIS A 93 29.78 -26.63 6.36
CA HIS A 93 31.12 -26.81 6.92
C HIS A 93 31.71 -25.44 7.29
N GLU A 94 32.67 -25.43 8.19
CA GLU A 94 33.44 -24.22 8.50
C GLU A 94 34.20 -23.74 7.27
N SER A 95 34.26 -22.41 7.10
CA SER A 95 34.97 -21.76 6.00
C SER A 95 36.02 -20.79 6.55
N GLU A 96 37.15 -20.64 5.85
CA GLU A 96 38.19 -19.67 6.15
C GLU A 96 37.90 -18.27 5.55
N ILE A 97 36.75 -18.10 4.90
CA ILE A 97 36.36 -16.85 4.26
C ILE A 97 35.96 -15.85 5.34
N LYS A 98 36.50 -14.65 5.27
CA LYS A 98 36.07 -13.53 6.11
C LYS A 98 34.68 -13.06 5.68
N THR A 99 33.82 -12.86 6.66
CA THR A 99 32.43 -12.46 6.44
C THR A 99 32.11 -11.19 7.21
N ASP A 100 31.19 -10.41 6.66
CA ASP A 100 30.49 -9.37 7.38
C ASP A 100 29.04 -9.83 7.64
N TRP A 101 28.69 -9.97 8.91
CA TRP A 101 27.34 -10.38 9.30
C TRP A 101 26.27 -9.39 8.82
N ILE A 102 26.64 -8.10 8.61
CA ILE A 102 25.75 -7.08 8.08
C ILE A 102 25.28 -7.47 6.68
N ASP A 103 26.18 -7.98 5.83
CA ASP A 103 25.84 -8.42 4.48
C ASP A 103 24.77 -9.51 4.49
N GLY A 104 24.87 -10.46 5.40
CA GLY A 104 23.85 -11.52 5.57
C GLY A 104 22.51 -11.00 6.06
N VAL A 105 22.51 -10.02 6.96
CA VAL A 105 21.28 -9.37 7.41
C VAL A 105 20.63 -8.59 6.27
N VAL A 106 21.42 -7.83 5.50
CA VAL A 106 20.92 -7.04 4.37
C VAL A 106 20.36 -7.95 3.27
N VAL A 107 21.06 -9.04 2.92
CA VAL A 107 20.54 -10.06 1.98
C VAL A 107 19.28 -10.69 2.52
N GLY A 108 19.25 -11.05 3.81
CA GLY A 108 18.05 -11.60 4.45
C GLY A 108 16.85 -10.66 4.41
N MET A 109 17.08 -9.38 4.64
CA MET A 109 16.04 -8.35 4.51
C MET A 109 15.58 -8.19 3.06
N GLN A 110 16.48 -8.30 2.08
CA GLN A 110 16.11 -8.24 0.67
C GLN A 110 15.31 -9.47 0.25
N VAL A 111 15.72 -10.67 0.65
CA VAL A 111 14.96 -11.91 0.39
C VAL A 111 13.57 -11.82 1.03
N LEU A 112 13.49 -11.36 2.28
CA LEU A 112 12.18 -11.10 2.91
C LEU A 112 11.36 -10.07 2.14
N LYS A 113 11.97 -9.03 1.60
CA LYS A 113 11.29 -8.01 0.82
C LYS A 113 10.80 -8.53 -0.53
N ASP A 114 11.61 -9.34 -1.21
CA ASP A 114 11.30 -9.88 -2.54
C ASP A 114 10.26 -11.01 -2.45
N GLU A 115 10.32 -11.82 -1.40
CA GLU A 115 9.42 -12.95 -1.13
C GLU A 115 8.24 -12.58 -0.24
N LEU A 116 8.35 -11.54 0.59
CA LEU A 116 7.22 -10.88 1.19
C LEU A 116 6.43 -10.28 0.04
N ASP A 117 5.64 -11.12 -0.58
CA ASP A 117 4.61 -10.69 -1.48
C ASP A 117 3.83 -9.62 -0.72
N PHE A 118 4.11 -8.36 -1.04
CA PHE A 118 3.45 -7.19 -0.45
C PHE A 118 1.93 -7.40 -0.43
N PHE A 119 1.48 -8.18 -1.37
CA PHE A 119 0.10 -8.63 -1.48
C PHE A 119 -0.33 -9.55 -0.31
N ARG A 120 0.51 -10.51 0.12
CA ARG A 120 0.19 -11.37 1.28
C ARG A 120 0.09 -10.55 2.56
N ILE A 121 0.97 -9.56 2.74
CA ILE A 121 0.91 -8.63 3.88
C ILE A 121 -0.40 -7.86 3.85
N ILE A 122 -0.82 -7.33 2.70
CA ILE A 122 -2.10 -6.63 2.55
C ILE A 122 -3.25 -7.55 2.92
N CYS A 123 -3.29 -8.79 2.42
CA CYS A 123 -4.36 -9.74 2.75
C CYS A 123 -4.41 -10.07 4.24
N CYS A 124 -3.25 -10.31 4.89
CA CYS A 124 -3.17 -10.54 6.32
C CYS A 124 -3.63 -9.32 7.13
N PHE A 125 -3.22 -8.14 6.72
CA PHE A 125 -3.61 -6.88 7.36
C PHE A 125 -5.12 -6.64 7.23
N MET A 126 -5.70 -6.87 6.05
CA MET A 126 -7.15 -6.77 5.85
C MET A 126 -7.91 -7.76 6.74
N GLY A 127 -7.46 -9.02 6.81
CA GLY A 127 -8.05 -10.00 7.70
C GLY A 127 -8.03 -9.56 9.17
N ALA A 128 -6.91 -8.97 9.62
CA ALA A 128 -6.80 -8.43 10.97
C ALA A 128 -7.72 -7.23 11.21
N LEU A 129 -7.87 -6.33 10.22
CA LEU A 129 -8.80 -5.21 10.30
C LEU A 129 -10.24 -5.69 10.46
N LYS A 130 -10.65 -6.75 9.77
CA LYS A 130 -12.02 -7.31 9.85
C LYS A 130 -12.37 -7.89 11.22
N GLU A 131 -11.38 -8.17 12.06
CA GLU A 131 -11.62 -8.62 13.44
C GLU A 131 -11.89 -7.46 14.42
N ILE A 132 -11.67 -6.21 13.98
CA ILE A 132 -11.96 -5.03 14.79
C ILE A 132 -13.47 -4.87 14.87
N LYS A 133 -13.98 -4.92 16.13
CA LYS A 133 -15.39 -4.69 16.41
C LYS A 133 -15.80 -3.30 15.91
N ASP A 134 -17.01 -3.21 15.37
CA ASP A 134 -17.62 -1.97 14.86
C ASP A 134 -16.92 -1.35 13.63
N LEU A 135 -15.95 -2.06 12.99
CA LEU A 135 -15.43 -1.67 11.70
C LEU A 135 -16.43 -2.05 10.60
N GLU A 136 -17.05 -1.05 9.98
CA GLU A 136 -18.09 -1.26 8.97
C GLU A 136 -17.53 -1.78 7.63
N SER A 137 -16.42 -1.19 7.14
CA SER A 137 -15.87 -1.53 5.83
C SER A 137 -14.37 -1.29 5.73
N VAL A 138 -13.72 -2.10 4.89
CA VAL A 138 -12.32 -1.93 4.47
C VAL A 138 -12.30 -1.59 3.00
N LEU A 139 -11.78 -0.42 2.65
CA LEU A 139 -11.70 0.08 1.29
C LEU A 139 -10.23 0.21 0.86
N MET A 140 -9.96 0.01 -0.42
CA MET A 140 -8.61 0.16 -0.99
C MET A 140 -8.61 1.14 -2.16
N THR A 141 -7.61 2.03 -2.20
CA THR A 141 -7.29 2.83 -3.38
C THR A 141 -6.09 2.20 -4.11
N THR A 142 -6.18 2.05 -5.42
CA THR A 142 -5.17 1.38 -6.25
C THR A 142 -5.05 2.03 -7.62
N ASP A 143 -3.89 1.87 -8.28
CA ASP A 143 -3.70 2.20 -9.70
C ASP A 143 -4.34 1.16 -10.65
N GLY A 144 -4.84 0.06 -10.12
CA GLY A 144 -5.56 -0.97 -10.88
C GLY A 144 -4.69 -1.97 -11.65
N LEU A 145 -3.37 -1.77 -11.76
CA LEU A 145 -2.50 -2.59 -12.60
C LEU A 145 -2.45 -4.08 -12.23
N MET A 146 -2.66 -4.39 -10.95
CA MET A 146 -2.57 -5.76 -10.42
C MET A 146 -3.93 -6.38 -10.09
N LEU A 147 -5.05 -5.66 -10.30
CA LEU A 147 -6.39 -6.13 -9.92
C LEU A 147 -6.73 -7.50 -10.50
N THR A 148 -6.43 -7.74 -11.78
CA THR A 148 -6.74 -9.02 -12.44
C THR A 148 -6.09 -10.23 -11.77
N ARG A 149 -4.99 -10.03 -11.04
CA ARG A 149 -4.27 -11.10 -10.34
C ARG A 149 -4.64 -11.20 -8.87
N GLN A 150 -5.04 -10.10 -8.25
CA GLN A 150 -5.10 -9.96 -6.80
C GLN A 150 -6.53 -9.84 -6.26
N LEU A 151 -7.48 -9.35 -7.07
CA LEU A 151 -8.77 -8.89 -6.58
C LEU A 151 -9.60 -9.99 -5.91
N VAL A 152 -9.59 -11.22 -6.44
CA VAL A 152 -10.31 -12.36 -5.84
C VAL A 152 -9.78 -12.69 -4.44
N ALA A 153 -8.46 -12.65 -4.26
CA ALA A 153 -7.88 -12.93 -2.95
C ALA A 153 -8.08 -11.77 -1.97
N LEU A 154 -8.06 -10.52 -2.44
CA LEU A 154 -8.40 -9.33 -1.64
C LEU A 154 -9.85 -9.39 -1.15
N GLN A 155 -10.79 -9.76 -2.02
CA GLN A 155 -12.18 -9.94 -1.64
C GLN A 155 -12.34 -11.01 -0.55
N ARG A 156 -11.65 -12.16 -0.71
CA ARG A 156 -11.65 -13.23 0.31
C ARG A 156 -11.01 -12.80 1.63
N ALA A 157 -10.05 -11.87 1.58
CA ALA A 157 -9.42 -11.29 2.76
C ALA A 157 -10.29 -10.23 3.45
N GLY A 158 -11.43 -9.85 2.85
CA GLY A 158 -12.39 -8.93 3.45
C GLY A 158 -12.37 -7.52 2.87
N LEU A 159 -11.88 -7.32 1.64
CA LEU A 159 -11.99 -6.04 0.96
C LEU A 159 -13.45 -5.80 0.55
N ASP A 160 -14.05 -4.71 1.04
CA ASP A 160 -15.45 -4.36 0.79
C ASP A 160 -15.64 -3.40 -0.40
N GLY A 161 -14.63 -2.60 -0.73
CA GLY A 161 -14.77 -1.66 -1.84
C GLY A 161 -13.46 -1.16 -2.42
N LEU A 162 -13.55 -0.64 -3.64
CA LEU A 162 -12.41 -0.22 -4.45
C LEU A 162 -12.55 1.22 -4.91
N ASN A 163 -11.44 1.95 -4.83
CA ASN A 163 -11.22 3.21 -5.53
C ASN A 163 -10.07 2.98 -6.52
N ILE A 164 -10.33 3.12 -7.82
CA ILE A 164 -9.34 2.93 -8.87
C ILE A 164 -8.94 4.31 -9.39
N SER A 165 -7.65 4.64 -9.33
CA SER A 165 -7.12 5.89 -9.87
C SER A 165 -6.92 5.76 -11.37
N LEU A 166 -7.67 6.53 -12.17
CA LEU A 166 -7.60 6.52 -13.63
C LEU A 166 -7.88 7.92 -14.18
N ASP A 167 -6.84 8.61 -14.62
CA ASP A 167 -6.93 10.01 -15.07
C ASP A 167 -7.22 10.14 -16.57
N THR A 168 -7.29 9.05 -17.33
CA THR A 168 -7.58 9.05 -18.76
C THR A 168 -8.13 7.71 -19.25
N LEU A 169 -9.02 7.77 -20.22
CA LEU A 169 -9.55 6.63 -20.96
C LEU A 169 -8.76 6.33 -22.25
N GLN A 170 -7.67 7.05 -22.50
CA GLN A 170 -6.81 6.88 -23.68
C GLN A 170 -5.51 6.19 -23.31
N SER A 171 -5.23 5.04 -23.91
CA SER A 171 -4.05 4.22 -23.59
C SER A 171 -2.72 4.95 -23.82
N GLN A 172 -2.63 5.78 -24.86
CA GLN A 172 -1.43 6.59 -25.10
C GLN A 172 -1.21 7.65 -24.02
N ARG A 173 -2.26 8.37 -23.62
CA ARG A 173 -2.21 9.38 -22.56
C ARG A 173 -1.93 8.74 -21.21
N TYR A 174 -2.51 7.56 -20.95
CA TYR A 174 -2.20 6.75 -19.75
C TYR A 174 -0.70 6.46 -19.63
N ASN A 175 -0.06 6.02 -20.72
CA ASN A 175 1.38 5.75 -20.72
C ASN A 175 2.22 7.00 -20.45
N GLN A 176 1.78 8.17 -20.91
CA GLN A 176 2.45 9.46 -20.65
C GLN A 176 2.33 9.88 -19.17
N ILE A 177 1.13 9.73 -18.60
CA ILE A 177 0.84 10.09 -17.19
C ILE A 177 1.60 9.17 -16.25
N THR A 178 1.37 7.86 -16.38
CA THR A 178 1.86 6.86 -15.43
C THR A 178 3.30 6.44 -15.69
N ARG A 179 3.84 6.77 -16.87
CA ARG A 179 5.14 6.30 -17.39
C ARG A 179 5.23 4.76 -17.42
N ARG A 180 4.09 4.08 -17.50
CA ARG A 180 3.94 2.62 -17.52
C ARG A 180 2.91 2.20 -18.55
N LYS A 181 3.12 1.06 -19.20
CA LYS A 181 2.10 0.41 -20.03
C LYS A 181 1.17 -0.41 -19.12
N GLY A 182 -0.13 -0.42 -19.40
CA GLY A 182 -1.06 -1.24 -18.62
C GLY A 182 -2.50 -0.74 -18.58
N TRP A 183 -2.86 0.24 -19.37
CA TRP A 183 -4.22 0.76 -19.45
C TRP A 183 -5.26 -0.36 -19.66
N GLU A 184 -4.99 -1.29 -20.57
CA GLU A 184 -5.87 -2.44 -20.86
C GLU A 184 -6.07 -3.32 -19.63
N ARG A 185 -5.03 -3.51 -18.82
CA ARG A 185 -5.12 -4.28 -17.56
C ARG A 185 -5.99 -3.59 -16.53
N VAL A 186 -5.92 -2.25 -16.44
CA VAL A 186 -6.77 -1.48 -15.54
C VAL A 186 -8.24 -1.59 -15.97
N MET A 187 -8.53 -1.46 -17.27
CA MET A 187 -9.89 -1.60 -17.79
C MET A 187 -10.47 -3.00 -17.53
N VAL A 188 -9.68 -4.05 -17.79
CA VAL A 188 -10.07 -5.43 -17.45
C VAL A 188 -10.23 -5.61 -15.93
N GLY A 189 -9.41 -4.94 -15.12
CA GLY A 189 -9.53 -4.93 -13.67
C GLY A 189 -10.83 -4.29 -13.17
N ILE A 190 -11.27 -3.21 -13.81
CA ILE A 190 -12.57 -2.57 -13.54
C ILE A 190 -13.72 -3.55 -13.88
N ASP A 191 -13.66 -4.19 -15.03
CA ASP A 191 -14.69 -5.16 -15.45
C ASP A 191 -14.73 -6.37 -14.50
N LEU A 192 -13.58 -6.87 -14.06
CA LEU A 192 -13.50 -7.92 -13.05
C LEU A 192 -14.12 -7.47 -11.71
N ALA A 193 -13.86 -6.23 -11.28
CA ALA A 193 -14.43 -5.71 -10.04
C ALA A 193 -15.97 -5.67 -10.11
N LEU A 194 -16.53 -5.28 -11.26
CA LEU A 194 -17.98 -5.30 -11.50
C LEU A 194 -18.54 -6.74 -11.51
N GLN A 195 -17.81 -7.69 -12.12
CA GLN A 195 -18.19 -9.11 -12.11
C GLN A 195 -18.16 -9.74 -10.71
N LEU A 196 -17.28 -9.26 -9.84
CA LEU A 196 -17.18 -9.66 -8.44
C LEU A 196 -18.17 -8.90 -7.53
N GLU A 197 -19.11 -8.18 -8.13
CA GLU A 197 -20.21 -7.49 -7.45
C GLU A 197 -19.76 -6.39 -6.46
N TYR A 198 -18.61 -5.74 -6.70
CA TYR A 198 -18.29 -4.51 -5.97
C TYR A 198 -19.26 -3.40 -6.38
N ASP A 199 -20.02 -2.87 -5.42
CA ASP A 199 -21.09 -1.88 -5.67
C ASP A 199 -20.95 -0.64 -4.73
N PRO A 200 -20.64 0.54 -5.30
CA PRO A 200 -20.12 0.77 -6.65
C PRO A 200 -18.61 0.56 -6.74
N VAL A 201 -18.12 0.25 -7.94
CA VAL A 201 -16.70 0.40 -8.27
C VAL A 201 -16.42 1.88 -8.48
N LYS A 202 -15.54 2.47 -7.66
CA LYS A 202 -15.23 3.90 -7.70
C LYS A 202 -14.02 4.16 -8.58
N ILE A 203 -14.13 5.12 -9.51
CA ILE A 203 -13.05 5.54 -10.40
C ILE A 203 -12.72 7.00 -10.09
N ASN A 204 -11.54 7.26 -9.55
CA ASN A 204 -11.06 8.59 -9.23
C ASN A 204 -10.27 9.17 -10.41
N CYS A 205 -10.65 10.36 -10.88
CA CYS A 205 -10.00 11.08 -11.97
C CYS A 205 -9.67 12.51 -11.52
N VAL A 206 -8.39 12.85 -11.46
CA VAL A 206 -7.96 14.26 -11.25
C VAL A 206 -8.05 15.00 -12.57
N VAL A 207 -8.90 16.02 -12.64
CA VAL A 207 -9.12 16.78 -13.87
C VAL A 207 -8.19 18.00 -13.93
N MET A 208 -7.44 18.10 -15.02
CA MET A 208 -6.51 19.21 -15.26
C MET A 208 -6.72 19.83 -16.64
N ARG A 209 -6.73 21.16 -16.67
CA ARG A 209 -6.87 21.95 -17.88
C ARG A 209 -5.69 21.76 -18.83
N GLY A 210 -5.97 21.62 -20.12
CA GLY A 210 -4.98 21.35 -21.18
C GLY A 210 -4.38 19.97 -21.11
N PHE A 211 -5.03 19.06 -20.36
CA PHE A 211 -4.48 17.72 -20.12
C PHE A 211 -5.51 16.59 -20.31
N ASN A 212 -6.62 16.59 -19.60
CA ASN A 212 -7.65 15.55 -19.68
C ASN A 212 -9.09 16.09 -19.50
N GLU A 213 -9.31 17.40 -19.45
CA GLU A 213 -10.64 17.97 -19.37
C GLU A 213 -11.52 17.66 -20.58
N ASP A 214 -10.90 17.33 -21.71
CA ASP A 214 -11.57 16.87 -22.94
C ASP A 214 -12.23 15.49 -22.77
N GLU A 215 -11.83 14.70 -21.76
CA GLU A 215 -12.34 13.36 -21.49
C GLU A 215 -13.49 13.34 -20.45
N VAL A 216 -13.86 14.48 -19.87
CA VAL A 216 -14.91 14.53 -18.81
C VAL A 216 -16.20 13.86 -19.29
N CYS A 217 -16.68 14.18 -20.49
CA CYS A 217 -17.90 13.56 -21.04
C CYS A 217 -17.70 12.06 -21.34
N SER A 218 -16.52 11.64 -21.76
CA SER A 218 -16.21 10.21 -22.00
C SER A 218 -16.25 9.38 -20.71
N PHE A 219 -15.77 9.95 -19.60
CA PHE A 219 -15.89 9.33 -18.28
C PHE A 219 -17.36 9.27 -17.81
N VAL A 220 -18.18 10.26 -18.11
CA VAL A 220 -19.62 10.22 -17.82
C VAL A 220 -20.29 9.13 -18.66
N GLU A 221 -19.99 9.03 -19.96
CA GLU A 221 -20.54 7.98 -20.83
C GLU A 221 -20.21 6.57 -20.34
N LEU A 222 -19.05 6.37 -19.69
CA LEU A 222 -18.68 5.09 -19.07
C LEU A 222 -19.71 4.61 -18.03
N THR A 223 -20.39 5.54 -17.33
CA THR A 223 -21.41 5.23 -16.32
C THR A 223 -22.74 4.76 -16.93
N LYS A 224 -22.93 4.90 -18.25
CA LYS A 224 -24.17 4.50 -18.93
C LYS A 224 -24.41 3.00 -18.82
N GLU A 225 -23.43 2.20 -19.17
CA GLU A 225 -23.57 0.75 -19.22
C GLU A 225 -22.94 0.04 -18.00
N LYS A 226 -22.07 0.73 -17.25
CA LYS A 226 -21.34 0.17 -16.11
C LYS A 226 -21.79 0.83 -14.80
N ASN A 227 -22.04 0.01 -13.77
CA ASN A 227 -22.31 0.50 -12.42
C ASN A 227 -21.03 0.98 -11.73
N VAL A 228 -20.49 2.08 -12.22
CA VAL A 228 -19.31 2.74 -11.68
C VAL A 228 -19.65 4.11 -11.10
N ASP A 229 -18.93 4.51 -10.06
CA ASP A 229 -18.98 5.85 -9.47
C ASP A 229 -17.74 6.62 -9.94
N VAL A 230 -17.86 7.35 -11.05
CA VAL A 230 -16.77 8.19 -11.56
C VAL A 230 -16.68 9.45 -10.72
N ARG A 231 -15.53 9.69 -10.11
CA ARG A 231 -15.29 10.81 -9.21
C ARG A 231 -14.24 11.75 -9.78
N PHE A 232 -14.68 12.90 -10.22
CA PHE A 232 -13.81 13.98 -10.65
C PHE A 232 -13.25 14.72 -9.44
N ILE A 233 -11.95 14.85 -9.39
CA ILE A 233 -11.21 15.51 -8.30
C ILE A 233 -10.60 16.80 -8.85
N GLU A 234 -10.85 17.92 -8.18
CA GLU A 234 -10.17 19.18 -8.50
C GLU A 234 -8.67 19.08 -8.23
N TYR A 235 -7.84 19.58 -9.14
CA TYR A 235 -6.40 19.56 -9.03
C TYR A 235 -5.90 20.34 -7.81
N MET A 236 -5.25 19.65 -6.87
CA MET A 236 -4.87 20.17 -5.55
C MET A 236 -3.36 20.48 -5.45
N PRO A 237 -2.94 21.47 -4.64
CA PRO A 237 -1.55 21.77 -4.38
C PRO A 237 -0.94 20.79 -3.37
N PHE A 238 -0.08 19.91 -3.85
CA PHE A 238 0.76 19.04 -3.04
C PHE A 238 2.24 19.31 -3.30
N SER A 239 3.09 19.08 -2.32
CA SER A 239 4.52 19.26 -2.48
C SER A 239 5.03 18.40 -3.64
N GLY A 240 5.79 19.00 -4.55
CA GLY A 240 6.38 18.33 -5.71
C GLY A 240 5.54 18.31 -6.98
N ASN A 241 4.24 18.64 -6.96
CA ASN A 241 3.39 18.57 -8.15
C ASN A 241 3.41 19.87 -9.01
N LYS A 242 4.17 20.90 -8.60
CA LYS A 242 4.26 22.20 -9.31
C LYS A 242 2.89 22.79 -9.62
N TRP A 243 2.02 22.77 -8.61
CA TRP A 243 0.65 23.25 -8.75
C TRP A 243 0.56 24.67 -9.34
N ASN A 244 -0.41 24.86 -10.22
CA ASN A 244 -0.74 26.14 -10.85
C ASN A 244 -2.26 26.23 -10.98
N ASP A 245 -2.84 27.33 -10.54
CA ASP A 245 -4.28 27.60 -10.59
C ASP A 245 -4.85 27.56 -12.01
N GLY A 246 -4.07 28.00 -13.00
CA GLY A 246 -4.45 27.93 -14.41
C GLY A 246 -4.68 26.51 -14.95
N LYS A 247 -4.19 25.47 -14.23
CA LYS A 247 -4.44 24.06 -14.56
C LYS A 247 -5.68 23.48 -13.87
N MET A 248 -6.26 24.17 -12.93
CA MET A 248 -7.45 23.71 -12.25
C MET A 248 -8.68 23.84 -13.15
N VAL A 249 -9.51 22.81 -13.16
CA VAL A 249 -10.88 22.85 -13.71
C VAL A 249 -11.82 22.77 -12.53
N SER A 250 -12.62 23.82 -12.33
CA SER A 250 -13.51 23.90 -11.18
C SER A 250 -14.72 22.97 -11.32
N PHE A 251 -15.30 22.60 -10.20
CA PHE A 251 -16.56 21.85 -10.15
C PHE A 251 -17.64 22.46 -11.04
N SER A 252 -17.85 23.78 -10.97
CA SER A 252 -18.85 24.47 -11.77
C SER A 252 -18.59 24.35 -13.28
N GLU A 253 -17.32 24.42 -13.70
CA GLU A 253 -16.94 24.24 -15.11
C GLU A 253 -17.19 22.80 -15.56
N MET A 254 -16.82 21.80 -14.75
CA MET A 254 -17.07 20.39 -15.08
C MET A 254 -18.57 20.09 -15.23
N VAL A 255 -19.41 20.62 -14.31
CA VAL A 255 -20.88 20.48 -14.40
C VAL A 255 -21.41 21.17 -15.68
N GLN A 256 -20.89 22.34 -16.05
CA GLN A 256 -21.29 23.02 -17.30
C GLN A 256 -20.90 22.20 -18.53
N ILE A 257 -19.70 21.63 -18.56
CA ILE A 257 -19.25 20.75 -19.67
C ILE A 257 -20.21 19.57 -19.82
N ILE A 258 -20.56 18.90 -18.72
CA ILE A 258 -21.44 17.73 -18.73
C ILE A 258 -22.86 18.11 -19.15
N ARG A 259 -23.41 19.22 -18.64
CA ARG A 259 -24.77 19.66 -18.96
C ARG A 259 -24.96 20.10 -20.41
N LYS A 260 -23.92 20.45 -21.11
CA LYS A 260 -23.99 20.70 -22.57
C LYS A 260 -24.41 19.44 -23.34
N GLN A 261 -24.00 18.26 -22.87
CA GLN A 261 -24.32 16.98 -23.51
C GLN A 261 -25.55 16.30 -22.86
N TRP A 262 -25.67 16.43 -21.53
CA TRP A 262 -26.78 15.89 -20.75
C TRP A 262 -27.45 17.00 -19.91
N PRO A 263 -28.44 17.72 -20.46
CA PRO A 263 -29.08 18.84 -19.75
C PRO A 263 -29.72 18.43 -18.41
N ASN A 264 -30.20 17.19 -18.29
CA ASN A 264 -30.82 16.63 -17.08
C ASN A 264 -29.77 15.91 -16.21
N PHE A 265 -28.60 16.52 -16.01
CA PHE A 265 -27.58 16.02 -15.10
C PHE A 265 -27.87 16.57 -13.70
N ASP A 266 -28.48 15.73 -12.85
CA ASP A 266 -29.08 16.15 -11.59
C ASP A 266 -28.30 15.68 -10.36
N PRO A 267 -28.26 16.49 -9.28
CA PRO A 267 -27.64 16.10 -8.03
C PRO A 267 -28.43 14.99 -7.35
N LEU A 268 -27.70 14.08 -6.71
CA LEU A 268 -28.24 13.06 -5.81
C LEU A 268 -28.09 13.49 -4.35
N PRO A 269 -28.92 12.98 -3.42
CA PRO A 269 -28.71 13.17 -2.00
C PRO A 269 -27.32 12.67 -1.55
N ASN A 270 -26.64 13.44 -0.73
CA ASN A 270 -25.36 13.07 -0.13
C ASN A 270 -25.50 12.79 1.36
N GLY A 271 -24.72 11.84 1.86
CA GLY A 271 -24.54 11.63 3.29
C GLY A 271 -23.80 12.78 3.98
N PRO A 272 -23.90 12.92 5.30
CA PRO A 272 -23.34 14.04 6.06
C PRO A 272 -21.81 14.14 6.00
N ASN A 273 -21.10 13.05 5.73
CA ASN A 273 -19.64 12.98 5.68
C ASN A 273 -19.08 12.63 4.30
N ASP A 274 -19.92 12.66 3.26
CA ASP A 274 -19.47 12.37 1.91
C ASP A 274 -18.49 13.43 1.42
N THR A 275 -17.37 12.98 0.84
CA THR A 275 -16.40 13.86 0.19
C THR A 275 -16.82 14.23 -1.22
N SER A 276 -17.61 13.37 -1.84
CA SER A 276 -18.01 13.46 -3.23
C SER A 276 -19.45 13.93 -3.32
N LYS A 277 -19.70 14.98 -4.06
CA LYS A 277 -21.06 15.43 -4.43
C LYS A 277 -21.56 14.56 -5.56
N ALA A 278 -22.55 13.73 -5.30
CA ALA A 278 -23.08 12.77 -6.26
C ALA A 278 -24.09 13.40 -7.22
N TYR A 279 -23.97 13.00 -8.48
CA TYR A 279 -24.85 13.39 -9.59
C TYR A 279 -25.15 12.16 -10.45
N HIS A 280 -26.18 12.29 -11.27
CA HIS A 280 -26.56 11.21 -12.15
C HIS A 280 -27.19 11.71 -13.45
N VAL A 281 -26.98 10.96 -14.52
CA VAL A 281 -27.68 11.16 -15.78
C VAL A 281 -28.84 10.16 -15.81
N PRO A 282 -30.11 10.62 -16.01
CA PRO A 282 -31.25 9.73 -16.06
C PRO A 282 -31.07 8.59 -17.08
N GLY A 283 -31.31 7.36 -16.64
CA GLY A 283 -31.17 6.15 -17.47
C GLY A 283 -29.77 5.54 -17.51
N PHE A 284 -28.76 6.14 -16.87
CA PHE A 284 -27.44 5.57 -16.74
C PHE A 284 -27.38 4.63 -15.50
N LYS A 285 -26.58 3.57 -15.59
CA LYS A 285 -26.46 2.58 -14.50
C LYS A 285 -25.63 3.09 -13.32
N GLY A 286 -24.54 3.80 -13.61
CA GLY A 286 -23.65 4.33 -12.61
C GLY A 286 -23.95 5.80 -12.27
N ARG A 287 -23.02 6.41 -11.55
CA ARG A 287 -23.14 7.82 -11.12
C ARG A 287 -21.82 8.57 -11.29
N VAL A 288 -21.92 9.89 -11.16
CA VAL A 288 -20.78 10.82 -11.25
C VAL A 288 -20.68 11.57 -9.94
N GLY A 289 -19.48 11.71 -9.41
CA GLY A 289 -19.21 12.45 -8.21
C GLY A 289 -18.18 13.56 -8.42
N PHE A 290 -18.19 14.57 -7.56
CA PHE A 290 -17.22 15.65 -7.58
C PHE A 290 -16.61 15.85 -6.22
N ILE A 291 -15.28 15.77 -6.13
CA ILE A 291 -14.50 16.05 -4.92
C ILE A 291 -13.99 17.49 -5.06
N THR A 292 -14.77 18.42 -4.50
CA THR A 292 -14.63 19.87 -4.64
C THR A 292 -13.69 20.46 -3.60
N SER A 293 -12.45 19.93 -3.53
CA SER A 293 -11.49 20.27 -2.47
C SER A 293 -10.97 21.70 -2.53
N MET A 294 -11.06 22.35 -3.70
CA MET A 294 -10.49 23.66 -3.95
C MET A 294 -11.55 24.75 -4.06
N SER A 295 -12.63 24.51 -4.82
CA SER A 295 -13.69 25.50 -5.03
C SER A 295 -14.70 25.53 -3.89
N GLU A 296 -15.08 24.36 -3.38
CA GLU A 296 -16.09 24.23 -2.30
C GLU A 296 -15.66 23.12 -1.34
N HIS A 297 -15.12 23.50 -0.19
CA HIS A 297 -14.58 22.54 0.77
C HIS A 297 -15.66 21.67 1.44
N PHE A 298 -15.28 20.43 1.76
CA PHE A 298 -16.09 19.45 2.53
C PHE A 298 -15.61 19.31 3.99
N CYS A 299 -14.90 20.33 4.51
CA CYS A 299 -14.21 20.23 5.79
C CYS A 299 -15.15 20.28 7.00
N GLY A 300 -16.33 20.90 6.88
CA GLY A 300 -17.21 21.21 8.00
C GLY A 300 -17.68 19.96 8.77
N THR A 301 -17.88 18.86 8.07
CA THR A 301 -18.31 17.56 8.65
C THR A 301 -17.20 16.50 8.64
N CYS A 302 -15.95 16.89 8.30
CA CYS A 302 -14.86 15.93 8.12
C CYS A 302 -14.47 15.24 9.44
N ASN A 303 -14.74 13.94 9.52
CA ASN A 303 -14.39 13.06 10.64
C ASN A 303 -13.16 12.15 10.35
N ARG A 304 -12.42 12.40 9.26
CA ARG A 304 -11.30 11.56 8.82
C ARG A 304 -10.03 11.84 9.57
N LEU A 305 -9.28 10.78 9.84
CA LEU A 305 -7.90 10.76 10.30
C LEU A 305 -7.08 9.97 9.29
N GLN A 306 -5.79 10.23 9.21
CA GLN A 306 -4.86 9.52 8.34
C GLN A 306 -3.66 9.03 9.15
N ILE A 307 -3.19 7.83 8.82
CA ILE A 307 -1.92 7.30 9.30
C ILE A 307 -1.04 7.15 8.07
N THR A 308 0.09 7.84 8.08
CA THR A 308 1.06 7.79 6.98
C THR A 308 1.84 6.48 6.97
N ALA A 309 2.46 6.12 5.84
CA ALA A 309 3.24 4.89 5.71
C ALA A 309 4.41 4.80 6.72
N ASP A 310 4.92 5.94 7.16
CA ASP A 310 5.96 6.04 8.19
C ASP A 310 5.41 6.11 9.63
N GLY A 311 4.10 5.93 9.82
CA GLY A 311 3.44 5.74 11.11
C GLY A 311 3.14 7.03 11.87
N ASN A 312 2.95 8.14 11.15
CA ASN A 312 2.51 9.41 11.74
C ASN A 312 1.01 9.61 11.59
N LEU A 313 0.37 10.16 12.61
CA LEU A 313 -1.03 10.57 12.56
C LEU A 313 -1.16 11.98 11.99
N GLU A 314 -1.99 12.13 10.97
CA GLU A 314 -2.43 13.41 10.43
C GLU A 314 -3.94 13.57 10.61
N VAL A 315 -4.36 14.75 11.06
CA VAL A 315 -5.78 15.06 11.26
C VAL A 315 -6.41 15.77 10.07
N CYS A 316 -5.60 16.17 9.09
CA CYS A 316 -6.04 16.89 7.89
C CYS A 316 -5.09 16.58 6.73
N LEU A 317 -5.66 16.28 5.57
CA LEU A 317 -4.93 16.04 4.31
C LEU A 317 -3.96 17.18 3.93
N PHE A 318 -4.31 18.41 4.27
CA PHE A 318 -3.51 19.61 3.99
C PHE A 318 -2.71 20.09 5.23
N GLY A 319 -2.72 19.30 6.29
CA GLY A 319 -1.97 19.61 7.52
C GLY A 319 -0.49 19.29 7.38
N TYR A 320 0.35 19.98 8.16
CA TYR A 320 1.75 19.64 8.37
C TYR A 320 2.05 19.34 9.84
N SER A 321 1.01 19.25 10.66
CA SER A 321 1.15 18.86 12.06
C SER A 321 0.92 17.35 12.17
N GLU A 322 2.02 16.65 12.36
CA GLU A 322 2.05 15.19 12.49
C GLU A 322 2.38 14.79 13.92
N ILE A 323 1.85 13.66 14.35
CA ILE A 323 2.21 13.02 15.61
C ILE A 323 2.71 11.62 15.29
N SER A 324 3.94 11.30 15.68
CA SER A 324 4.51 9.98 15.45
C SER A 324 3.89 8.94 16.41
N LEU A 325 2.90 8.22 15.92
CA LEU A 325 2.35 7.05 16.64
C LEU A 325 3.38 5.92 16.68
N ARG A 326 4.17 5.77 15.60
CA ARG A 326 5.24 4.78 15.54
C ARG A 326 6.23 4.93 16.69
N ASP A 327 6.71 6.16 16.92
CA ASP A 327 7.74 6.39 17.95
C ASP A 327 7.14 6.27 19.36
N ALA A 328 5.88 6.69 19.56
CA ALA A 328 5.15 6.47 20.79
C ALA A 328 5.01 4.96 21.11
N ILE A 329 4.59 4.15 20.16
CA ILE A 329 4.44 2.70 20.32
C ILE A 329 5.81 2.05 20.58
N ARG A 330 6.87 2.43 19.83
CA ARG A 330 8.23 1.90 20.02
C ARG A 330 8.84 2.28 21.37
N SER A 331 8.48 3.43 21.92
CA SER A 331 8.87 3.83 23.27
C SER A 331 8.05 3.15 24.37
N LYS A 332 7.15 2.22 23.99
CA LYS A 332 6.27 1.48 24.93
C LYS A 332 5.38 2.41 25.77
N CYS A 333 4.88 3.50 25.19
CA CYS A 333 3.89 4.33 25.88
C CYS A 333 2.66 3.50 26.25
N SER A 334 1.96 3.91 27.29
CA SER A 334 0.71 3.26 27.70
C SER A 334 -0.39 3.49 26.65
N GLU A 335 -1.40 2.63 26.63
CA GLU A 335 -2.56 2.81 25.76
C GLU A 335 -3.30 4.11 26.05
N ASP A 336 -3.41 4.48 27.34
CA ASP A 336 -4.02 5.74 27.78
C ASP A 336 -3.25 6.95 27.26
N ASP A 337 -1.91 6.93 27.30
CA ASP A 337 -1.08 8.00 26.74
C ASP A 337 -1.25 8.11 25.23
N LEU A 338 -1.29 6.97 24.51
CA LEU A 338 -1.53 6.93 23.07
C LEU A 338 -2.89 7.52 22.71
N LEU A 339 -3.94 7.13 23.43
CA LEU A 339 -5.29 7.69 23.26
C LEU A 339 -5.35 9.18 23.60
N ALA A 340 -4.66 9.62 24.64
CA ALA A 340 -4.54 11.03 25.00
C ALA A 340 -3.86 11.86 23.88
N MET A 341 -2.79 11.33 23.27
CA MET A 341 -2.09 11.95 22.13
C MET A 341 -3.01 12.08 20.91
N ILE A 342 -3.74 11.02 20.56
CA ILE A 342 -4.71 11.01 19.45
C ILE A 342 -5.82 12.02 19.74
N GLY A 343 -6.39 12.01 20.94
CA GLY A 343 -7.42 12.94 21.36
C GLY A 343 -6.98 14.40 21.32
N ALA A 344 -5.73 14.69 21.73
CA ALA A 344 -5.15 16.02 21.63
C ALA A 344 -4.97 16.48 20.16
N ALA A 345 -4.59 15.56 19.26
CA ALA A 345 -4.50 15.84 17.83
C ALA A 345 -5.87 16.18 17.24
N VAL A 346 -6.87 15.37 17.53
CA VAL A 346 -8.25 15.56 17.04
C VAL A 346 -8.82 16.90 17.51
N ARG A 347 -8.60 17.28 18.78
CA ARG A 347 -9.04 18.59 19.30
C ARG A 347 -8.41 19.78 18.58
N ARG A 348 -7.22 19.63 18.00
CA ARG A 348 -6.55 20.68 17.21
C ARG A 348 -7.02 20.75 15.75
N LYS A 349 -7.85 19.81 15.30
CA LYS A 349 -8.37 19.80 13.94
C LYS A 349 -9.17 21.07 13.69
N LYS A 350 -8.80 21.81 12.64
CA LYS A 350 -9.49 23.04 12.23
C LYS A 350 -10.80 22.69 11.53
N LYS A 351 -11.82 23.54 11.69
CA LYS A 351 -13.14 23.39 11.04
C LYS A 351 -13.03 23.40 9.49
N GLN A 352 -12.03 24.07 8.95
CA GLN A 352 -11.77 24.10 7.49
C GLN A 352 -10.29 24.40 7.21
N HIS A 353 -9.83 24.08 6.00
CA HIS A 353 -8.52 24.50 5.53
C HIS A 353 -8.48 26.00 5.24
N GLY A 354 -7.27 26.56 5.10
CA GLY A 354 -7.07 28.01 4.94
C GLY A 354 -7.48 28.62 3.60
N GLY A 355 -8.18 27.88 2.73
CA GLY A 355 -8.53 28.31 1.38
C GLY A 355 -7.43 28.07 0.34
N MET A 356 -7.79 28.10 -0.95
CA MET A 356 -6.95 27.73 -2.09
C MET A 356 -5.60 28.47 -2.12
N LEU A 357 -5.62 29.78 -1.96
CA LEU A 357 -4.40 30.61 -2.01
C LEU A 357 -3.42 30.31 -0.86
N ASN A 358 -3.95 29.96 0.32
CA ASN A 358 -3.12 29.61 1.44
C ASN A 358 -2.56 28.19 1.27
N LEU A 359 -3.38 27.23 0.80
CA LEU A 359 -2.94 25.86 0.54
C LEU A 359 -1.78 25.80 -0.47
N SER A 360 -1.82 26.61 -1.52
CA SER A 360 -0.77 26.64 -2.54
C SER A 360 0.59 27.14 -2.01
N LYS A 361 0.58 27.90 -0.91
CA LYS A 361 1.81 28.43 -0.24
C LYS A 361 2.29 27.55 0.92
N MET A 362 1.49 26.60 1.36
CA MET A 362 1.83 25.75 2.48
C MET A 362 2.72 24.57 2.03
N LYS A 363 3.73 24.26 2.84
CA LYS A 363 4.45 22.98 2.69
C LYS A 363 3.54 21.88 3.22
N ASN A 364 3.26 20.88 2.39
CA ASN A 364 2.57 19.66 2.76
C ASN A 364 3.34 18.46 2.20
N ARG A 365 2.94 17.25 2.55
CA ARG A 365 3.55 16.05 1.97
C ARG A 365 3.22 15.90 0.50
N PRO A 366 4.10 15.27 -0.32
CA PRO A 366 3.71 14.76 -1.63
C PRO A 366 2.55 13.76 -1.49
N MET A 367 1.61 13.79 -2.43
CA MET A 367 0.43 12.92 -2.40
C MET A 367 0.79 11.43 -2.30
N ILE A 368 1.87 11.01 -2.97
CA ILE A 368 2.38 9.63 -2.93
C ILE A 368 2.76 9.13 -1.52
N LEU A 369 3.07 10.05 -0.59
CA LEU A 369 3.43 9.69 0.79
C LEU A 369 2.23 9.64 1.74
N ILE A 370 1.06 10.09 1.31
CA ILE A 370 -0.18 10.08 2.09
C ILE A 370 -1.23 9.11 1.53
N GLY A 371 -0.84 8.26 0.57
CA GLY A 371 -1.69 7.17 0.10
C GLY A 371 -2.70 7.56 -0.97
N GLY A 372 -2.34 8.50 -1.84
CA GLY A 372 -3.17 8.93 -2.98
C GLY A 372 -2.67 8.43 -4.30
#